data_d48147f8f1628493cce3f03de78e6e5e
#
_entry.id   d48147f8f1628493cce3f03de78e6e5e
#
_cell.length_a   1.000
_cell.length_b   1.000
_cell.length_c   1.000
_cell.angle_alpha   90.00
_cell.angle_beta   90.00
_cell.angle_gamma   90.00
#
_symmetry.space_group_name_H-M   'P 1'
#
loop_
_entity.id
_entity.type
_entity.pdbx_description
1 polymer ?
#
loop_
_entity_poly.entity_id
_entity_poly.type
_entity_poly.pdbx_seq_one_letter_code
_entity_poly.pdbx_strand_id
1 'polypeptide(L)'
;MYDVVIIGAGIIGASIFRELTKYDLSVLTVEKENDVCMGSSKANSAIVHAGYDPKPNTLMAKYNVEGNKMFDKLCSDLSVPFKRNGSLIVACSDEELESLNNLYKRGIENKVEGLKILDKQETLNLEPNLKDDVKGALLAPTGGIVGVYELTISSVENALCNGG
;
A
#
# COMPACT_ATOMS: atom_id res chain seq x y z
N MET A 1 3.28 -14.69 -32.00
CA MET A 1 2.18 -15.18 -31.14
C MET A 1 2.62 -14.92 -29.72
N TYR A 2 1.76 -14.36 -28.87
CA TYR A 2 2.11 -14.06 -27.49
C TYR A 2 1.73 -15.24 -26.60
N ASP A 3 2.56 -15.51 -25.58
CA ASP A 3 2.29 -16.52 -24.56
C ASP A 3 1.28 -16.03 -23.53
N VAL A 4 1.35 -14.73 -23.19
CA VAL A 4 0.45 -14.08 -22.23
C VAL A 4 -0.03 -12.74 -22.77
N VAL A 5 -1.33 -12.46 -22.60
CA VAL A 5 -1.92 -11.14 -22.86
C VAL A 5 -2.54 -10.61 -21.57
N ILE A 6 -2.11 -9.41 -21.17
CA ILE A 6 -2.62 -8.71 -19.99
C ILE A 6 -3.58 -7.63 -20.47
N ILE A 7 -4.79 -7.59 -19.93
CA ILE A 7 -5.82 -6.59 -20.25
C ILE A 7 -5.87 -5.55 -19.13
N GLY A 8 -5.46 -4.31 -19.46
CA GLY A 8 -5.42 -3.16 -18.56
C GLY A 8 -4.02 -2.88 -18.02
N ALA A 9 -3.58 -1.62 -18.17
CA ALA A 9 -2.28 -1.11 -17.70
C ALA A 9 -2.40 -0.21 -16.45
N GLY A 10 -3.31 -0.53 -15.54
CA GLY A 10 -3.27 -0.04 -14.16
C GLY A 10 -2.19 -0.74 -13.35
N ILE A 11 -2.03 -0.37 -12.07
CA ILE A 11 -0.95 -0.90 -11.22
C ILE A 11 -0.91 -2.44 -11.15
N ILE A 12 -2.07 -3.11 -11.19
CA ILE A 12 -2.12 -4.57 -11.14
C ILE A 12 -1.55 -5.16 -12.44
N GLY A 13 -2.04 -4.70 -13.60
CA GLY A 13 -1.53 -5.17 -14.89
C GLY A 13 -0.06 -4.83 -15.09
N ALA A 14 0.37 -3.62 -14.72
CA ALA A 14 1.76 -3.19 -14.76
C ALA A 14 2.68 -4.07 -13.89
N SER A 15 2.22 -4.42 -12.68
CA SER A 15 2.97 -5.30 -11.78
C SER A 15 3.09 -6.73 -12.32
N ILE A 16 2.00 -7.27 -12.91
CA ILE A 16 2.01 -8.59 -13.55
C ILE A 16 2.93 -8.58 -14.77
N PHE A 17 2.84 -7.54 -15.60
CA PHE A 17 3.68 -7.36 -16.77
C PHE A 17 5.16 -7.39 -16.39
N ARG A 18 5.55 -6.54 -15.43
CA ARG A 18 6.92 -6.50 -14.90
C ARG A 18 7.39 -7.84 -14.35
N GLU A 19 6.52 -8.55 -13.64
CA GLU A 19 6.89 -9.85 -13.06
C GLU A 19 7.09 -10.93 -14.13
N LEU A 20 6.25 -10.94 -15.16
CA LEU A 20 6.33 -11.93 -16.22
C LEU A 20 7.55 -11.75 -17.14
N THR A 21 8.07 -10.51 -17.30
CA THR A 21 9.29 -10.28 -18.08
C THR A 21 10.57 -10.80 -17.42
N LYS A 22 10.48 -11.36 -16.22
CA LYS A 22 11.59 -12.12 -15.62
C LYS A 22 11.73 -13.54 -16.18
N TYR A 23 10.77 -13.97 -16.95
CA TYR A 23 10.71 -15.30 -17.55
C TYR A 23 10.86 -15.21 -19.07
N ASP A 24 11.28 -16.29 -19.72
CA ASP A 24 11.36 -16.38 -21.19
C ASP A 24 9.96 -16.55 -21.78
N LEU A 25 9.17 -15.46 -21.76
CA LEU A 25 7.80 -15.39 -22.22
C LEU A 25 7.60 -14.17 -23.11
N SER A 26 6.83 -14.34 -24.18
CA SER A 26 6.34 -13.23 -25.02
C SER A 26 5.06 -12.67 -24.40
N VAL A 27 5.13 -11.48 -23.80
CA VAL A 27 4.03 -10.88 -23.06
C VAL A 27 3.54 -9.62 -23.79
N LEU A 28 2.23 -9.48 -23.92
CA LEU A 28 1.57 -8.28 -24.45
C LEU A 28 0.65 -7.68 -23.38
N THR A 29 0.76 -6.39 -23.16
CA THR A 29 -0.24 -5.62 -22.38
C THR A 29 -1.05 -4.73 -23.29
N VAL A 30 -2.38 -4.76 -23.15
CA VAL A 30 -3.31 -3.93 -23.90
C VAL A 30 -4.10 -3.03 -22.94
N GLU A 31 -4.22 -1.74 -23.28
CA GLU A 31 -4.96 -0.73 -22.52
C GLU A 31 -5.99 -0.06 -23.44
N LYS A 32 -7.18 0.20 -22.91
CA LYS A 32 -8.25 0.88 -23.69
C LYS A 32 -8.09 2.39 -23.76
N GLU A 33 -7.42 2.96 -22.76
CA GLU A 33 -7.15 4.40 -22.69
C GLU A 33 -5.89 4.73 -23.51
N ASN A 34 -5.62 6.03 -23.68
CA ASN A 34 -4.48 6.51 -24.46
C ASN A 34 -3.14 6.45 -23.69
N ASP A 35 -3.15 6.07 -22.42
CA ASP A 35 -1.97 5.96 -21.58
C ASP A 35 -2.19 4.95 -20.44
N VAL A 36 -1.12 4.55 -19.76
CA VAL A 36 -1.15 3.71 -18.58
C VAL A 36 -1.66 4.48 -17.35
N CYS A 37 -2.05 3.79 -16.29
CA CYS A 37 -2.47 4.43 -15.03
C CYS A 37 -3.74 5.32 -15.13
N MET A 38 -4.54 5.21 -16.16
CA MET A 38 -5.67 6.14 -16.40
C MET A 38 -6.94 5.85 -15.59
N GLY A 39 -6.99 4.72 -14.86
CA GLY A 39 -8.14 4.31 -14.02
C GLY A 39 -7.94 4.61 -12.52
N SER A 40 -8.39 3.69 -11.67
CA SER A 40 -8.30 3.80 -10.20
C SER A 40 -6.86 3.95 -9.69
N SER A 41 -5.86 3.51 -10.45
CA SER A 41 -4.45 3.62 -10.06
C SER A 41 -3.97 5.06 -9.94
N LYS A 42 -4.62 6.03 -10.61
CA LYS A 42 -4.33 7.47 -10.45
C LYS A 42 -5.26 8.18 -9.46
N ALA A 43 -6.42 7.60 -9.15
CA ALA A 43 -7.48 8.22 -8.36
C ALA A 43 -7.59 7.54 -6.99
N ASN A 44 -6.55 7.65 -6.18
CA ASN A 44 -6.48 7.09 -4.85
C ASN A 44 -5.63 7.98 -3.91
N SER A 45 -5.56 7.61 -2.63
CA SER A 45 -4.84 8.38 -1.60
C SER A 45 -3.34 8.12 -1.52
N ALA A 46 -2.79 7.29 -2.39
CA ALA A 46 -1.37 6.91 -2.40
C ALA A 46 -0.88 6.20 -1.11
N ILE A 47 -1.78 5.74 -0.27
CA ILE A 47 -1.45 5.10 1.01
C ILE A 47 -1.03 3.65 0.78
N VAL A 48 0.14 3.29 1.29
CA VAL A 48 0.57 1.90 1.46
C VAL A 48 0.13 1.44 2.84
N HIS A 49 -0.96 0.67 2.88
CA HIS A 49 -1.58 0.22 4.13
C HIS A 49 -0.67 -0.75 4.89
N ALA A 50 -0.68 -0.63 6.22
CA ALA A 50 0.12 -1.49 7.11
C ALA A 50 -0.45 -2.92 7.24
N GLY A 51 -1.77 -3.10 7.10
CA GLY A 51 -2.41 -4.42 7.15
C GLY A 51 -3.23 -4.71 8.41
N TYR A 52 -3.48 -3.71 9.27
CA TYR A 52 -4.29 -3.88 10.49
C TYR A 52 -5.80 -3.96 10.22
N ASP A 53 -6.28 -3.40 9.10
CA ASP A 53 -7.71 -3.30 8.81
C ASP A 53 -8.34 -4.58 8.24
N PRO A 54 -7.73 -5.32 7.31
CA PRO A 54 -8.34 -6.51 6.75
C PRO A 54 -8.65 -7.59 7.79
N LYS A 55 -9.78 -8.29 7.60
CA LYS A 55 -10.17 -9.40 8.47
C LYS A 55 -9.10 -10.49 8.47
N PRO A 56 -8.64 -10.95 9.63
CA PRO A 56 -7.64 -12.02 9.74
C PRO A 56 -8.03 -13.30 8.99
N ASN A 57 -7.03 -14.06 8.60
CA ASN A 57 -7.18 -15.30 7.86
C ASN A 57 -7.82 -15.16 6.46
N THR A 58 -7.77 -13.97 5.86
CA THR A 58 -8.18 -13.69 4.47
C THR A 58 -6.96 -13.48 3.58
N LEU A 59 -7.13 -13.70 2.27
CA LEU A 59 -6.09 -13.36 1.29
C LEU A 59 -5.78 -11.86 1.29
N MET A 60 -6.78 -11.01 1.56
CA MET A 60 -6.58 -9.57 1.70
C MET A 60 -5.61 -9.24 2.83
N ALA A 61 -5.78 -9.85 4.03
CA ALA A 61 -4.88 -9.65 5.15
C ALA A 61 -3.46 -10.12 4.83
N LYS A 62 -3.34 -11.33 4.27
CA LYS A 62 -2.07 -11.91 3.87
C LYS A 62 -1.31 -11.00 2.90
N TYR A 63 -1.92 -10.69 1.75
CA TYR A 63 -1.24 -9.93 0.70
C TYR A 63 -1.07 -8.45 1.02
N ASN A 64 -1.89 -7.88 1.92
CA ASN A 64 -1.67 -6.51 2.40
C ASN A 64 -0.34 -6.42 3.16
N VAL A 65 -0.08 -7.33 4.11
CA VAL A 65 1.16 -7.34 4.90
C VAL A 65 2.37 -7.73 4.05
N GLU A 66 2.23 -8.77 3.21
CA GLU A 66 3.31 -9.21 2.31
C GLU A 66 3.67 -8.11 1.30
N GLY A 67 2.67 -7.50 0.66
CA GLY A 67 2.85 -6.40 -0.28
C GLY A 67 3.50 -5.17 0.38
N ASN A 68 3.05 -4.81 1.60
CA ASN A 68 3.66 -3.70 2.34
C ASN A 68 5.19 -3.88 2.50
N LYS A 69 5.65 -5.08 2.83
CA LYS A 69 7.08 -5.40 3.00
C LYS A 69 7.90 -5.28 1.72
N MET A 70 7.25 -5.36 0.57
CA MET A 70 7.95 -5.27 -0.72
C MET A 70 8.26 -3.83 -1.14
N PHE A 71 7.56 -2.82 -0.61
CA PHE A 71 7.60 -1.46 -1.13
C PHE A 71 8.96 -0.79 -1.07
N ASP A 72 9.75 -0.99 0.00
CA ASP A 72 11.08 -0.37 0.11
C ASP A 72 11.99 -0.81 -1.04
N LYS A 73 12.06 -2.13 -1.27
CA LYS A 73 12.86 -2.67 -2.37
C LYS A 73 12.28 -2.32 -3.74
N LEU A 74 10.98 -2.49 -3.92
CA LEU A 74 10.29 -2.22 -5.19
C LEU A 74 10.48 -0.76 -5.63
N CYS A 75 10.24 0.18 -4.72
CA CYS A 75 10.38 1.60 -5.03
C CYS A 75 11.84 2.01 -5.24
N SER A 76 12.77 1.42 -4.49
CA SER A 76 14.21 1.61 -4.72
C SER A 76 14.64 1.09 -6.09
N ASP A 77 14.24 -0.12 -6.46
CA ASP A 77 14.58 -0.73 -7.76
C ASP A 77 14.04 0.08 -8.95
N LEU A 78 12.87 0.68 -8.79
CA LEU A 78 12.17 1.46 -9.82
C LEU A 78 12.43 2.98 -9.75
N SER A 79 13.22 3.44 -8.77
CA SER A 79 13.46 4.87 -8.49
C SER A 79 12.16 5.67 -8.26
N VAL A 80 11.17 5.05 -7.61
CA VAL A 80 9.86 5.63 -7.31
C VAL A 80 9.87 6.31 -5.96
N PRO A 81 9.33 7.53 -5.82
CA PRO A 81 9.20 8.19 -4.53
C PRO A 81 8.34 7.37 -3.55
N PHE A 82 8.91 7.00 -2.42
CA PHE A 82 8.24 6.27 -1.35
C PHE A 82 8.72 6.75 0.01
N LYS A 83 7.80 6.90 0.96
CA LYS A 83 8.13 7.31 2.33
C LYS A 83 7.31 6.51 3.34
N ARG A 84 8.00 5.84 4.27
CA ARG A 84 7.38 5.23 5.45
C ARG A 84 7.18 6.28 6.54
N ASN A 85 6.10 7.04 6.42
CA ASN A 85 5.73 8.05 7.42
C ASN A 85 4.79 7.51 8.50
N GLY A 86 4.41 6.22 8.40
CA GLY A 86 3.43 5.62 9.27
C GLY A 86 2.00 6.04 8.97
N SER A 87 1.07 5.48 9.72
CA SER A 87 -0.32 5.94 9.79
C SER A 87 -0.78 6.03 11.23
N LEU A 88 -1.60 7.05 11.51
CA LEU A 88 -2.17 7.33 12.81
C LEU A 88 -3.69 7.31 12.70
N ILE A 89 -4.35 6.40 13.40
CA ILE A 89 -5.80 6.32 13.48
C ILE A 89 -6.21 6.90 14.83
N VAL A 90 -6.86 8.04 14.80
CA VAL A 90 -7.19 8.83 16.01
C VAL A 90 -8.57 8.46 16.52
N ALA A 91 -8.73 8.40 17.83
CA ALA A 91 -10.01 8.26 18.53
C ALA A 91 -10.32 9.52 19.36
N CYS A 92 -11.55 10.03 19.22
CA CYS A 92 -12.06 11.17 19.95
C CYS A 92 -13.21 10.81 20.92
N SER A 93 -13.67 9.56 20.89
CA SER A 93 -14.70 9.02 21.81
C SER A 93 -14.25 7.69 22.44
N ASP A 94 -15.00 7.24 23.46
CA ASP A 94 -14.70 5.95 24.10
C ASP A 94 -15.06 4.77 23.20
N GLU A 95 -16.10 4.89 22.38
CA GLU A 95 -16.48 3.90 21.36
C GLU A 95 -15.39 3.78 20.29
N GLU A 96 -14.78 4.90 19.90
CA GLU A 96 -13.65 4.90 18.95
C GLU A 96 -12.41 4.27 19.56
N LEU A 97 -12.12 4.48 20.85
CA LEU A 97 -11.05 3.77 21.55
C LEU A 97 -11.25 2.25 21.56
N GLU A 98 -12.50 1.78 21.76
CA GLU A 98 -12.80 0.37 21.64
C GLU A 98 -12.54 -0.15 20.22
N SER A 99 -12.92 0.65 19.22
CA SER A 99 -12.66 0.35 17.81
C SER A 99 -11.17 0.26 17.51
N LEU A 100 -10.33 1.17 18.05
CA LEU A 100 -8.88 1.10 17.93
C LEU A 100 -8.29 -0.18 18.54
N ASN A 101 -8.80 -0.58 19.72
CA ASN A 101 -8.38 -1.83 20.35
C ASN A 101 -8.72 -3.06 19.49
N ASN A 102 -9.86 -3.04 18.81
CA ASN A 102 -10.24 -4.11 17.89
C ASN A 102 -9.35 -4.13 16.64
N LEU A 103 -9.01 -2.96 16.07
CA LEU A 103 -8.04 -2.85 14.97
C LEU A 103 -6.64 -3.30 15.39
N TYR A 104 -6.20 -2.93 16.59
CA TYR A 104 -4.92 -3.38 17.14
C TYR A 104 -4.84 -4.91 17.24
N LYS A 105 -5.85 -5.56 17.85
CA LYS A 105 -5.92 -7.03 17.97
C LYS A 105 -5.86 -7.69 16.60
N ARG A 106 -6.65 -7.17 15.65
CA ARG A 106 -6.67 -7.64 14.26
C ARG A 106 -5.30 -7.49 13.58
N GLY A 107 -4.66 -6.36 13.76
CA GLY A 107 -3.33 -6.10 13.22
C GLY A 107 -2.25 -7.03 13.79
N ILE A 108 -2.32 -7.34 15.09
CA ILE A 108 -1.42 -8.33 15.71
C ILE A 108 -1.65 -9.73 15.11
N GLU A 109 -2.92 -10.14 14.93
CA GLU A 109 -3.26 -11.42 14.29
C GLU A 109 -2.78 -11.47 12.83
N ASN A 110 -2.87 -10.35 12.11
CA ASN A 110 -2.34 -10.19 10.75
C ASN A 110 -0.79 -10.07 10.70
N LYS A 111 -0.10 -10.07 11.85
CA LYS A 111 1.36 -9.94 11.95
C LYS A 111 1.89 -8.61 11.44
N VAL A 112 1.16 -7.53 11.64
CA VAL A 112 1.63 -6.16 11.38
C VAL A 112 2.66 -5.78 12.42
N GLU A 113 3.83 -5.35 11.98
CA GLU A 113 4.96 -5.05 12.85
C GLU A 113 4.84 -3.63 13.45
N GLY A 114 5.24 -3.49 14.71
CA GLY A 114 5.40 -2.21 15.38
C GLY A 114 4.12 -1.47 15.76
N LEU A 115 2.93 -2.09 15.65
CA LEU A 115 1.68 -1.47 16.09
C LEU A 115 1.72 -1.07 17.55
N LYS A 116 1.21 0.12 17.87
CA LYS A 116 1.07 0.64 19.24
C LYS A 116 -0.24 1.36 19.42
N ILE A 117 -0.89 1.15 20.56
CA ILE A 117 -1.91 2.07 21.07
C ILE A 117 -1.19 3.19 21.82
N LEU A 118 -1.47 4.41 21.43
CA LEU A 118 -0.95 5.63 22.04
C LEU A 118 -2.04 6.25 22.91
N ASP A 119 -1.66 6.79 24.07
CA ASP A 119 -2.52 7.63 24.87
C ASP A 119 -2.67 9.04 24.26
N LYS A 120 -3.50 9.89 24.91
CA LYS A 120 -3.73 11.26 24.46
C LYS A 120 -2.42 12.05 24.33
N GLN A 121 -1.56 11.98 25.36
CA GLN A 121 -0.34 12.79 25.39
C GLN A 121 0.68 12.32 24.33
N GLU A 122 0.85 11.03 24.18
CA GLU A 122 1.71 10.44 23.13
C GLU A 122 1.21 10.81 21.74
N THR A 123 -0.14 10.79 21.54
CA THR A 123 -0.77 11.15 20.27
C THR A 123 -0.52 12.61 19.92
N LEU A 124 -0.74 13.54 20.85
CA LEU A 124 -0.52 14.96 20.66
C LEU A 124 0.97 15.33 20.51
N ASN A 125 1.87 14.57 21.14
CA ASN A 125 3.30 14.75 20.93
C ASN A 125 3.73 14.37 19.50
N LEU A 126 3.07 13.38 18.90
CA LEU A 126 3.33 12.91 17.52
C LEU A 126 2.70 13.85 16.49
N GLU A 127 1.47 14.31 16.73
CA GLU A 127 0.72 15.22 15.87
C GLU A 127 0.11 16.37 16.68
N PRO A 128 0.87 17.46 16.89
CA PRO A 128 0.46 18.57 17.73
C PRO A 128 -0.73 19.39 17.20
N ASN A 129 -1.07 19.23 15.91
CA ASN A 129 -2.16 19.96 15.28
C ASN A 129 -3.54 19.29 15.47
N LEU A 130 -3.59 18.16 16.16
CA LEU A 130 -4.86 17.53 16.51
C LEU A 130 -5.60 18.34 17.58
N LYS A 131 -6.93 18.25 17.59
CA LYS A 131 -7.76 18.90 18.61
C LYS A 131 -7.59 18.23 19.98
N ASP A 132 -7.89 18.99 21.04
CA ASP A 132 -7.77 18.52 22.41
C ASP A 132 -8.78 17.45 22.83
N ASP A 133 -9.79 17.15 22.02
CA ASP A 133 -10.77 16.09 22.25
C ASP A 133 -10.24 14.68 21.95
N VAL A 134 -9.03 14.58 21.39
CA VAL A 134 -8.34 13.31 21.18
C VAL A 134 -8.20 12.54 22.49
N LYS A 135 -8.55 11.25 22.45
CA LYS A 135 -8.42 10.30 23.56
C LYS A 135 -7.24 9.35 23.42
N GLY A 136 -6.83 9.08 22.17
CA GLY A 136 -5.71 8.21 21.86
C GLY A 136 -5.64 7.89 20.37
N ALA A 137 -4.68 7.06 19.99
CA ALA A 137 -4.52 6.64 18.60
C ALA A 137 -3.92 5.24 18.46
N LEU A 138 -4.16 4.60 17.31
CA LEU A 138 -3.38 3.45 16.84
C LEU A 138 -2.30 3.94 15.90
N LEU A 139 -1.05 3.75 16.27
CA LEU A 139 0.11 3.99 15.41
C LEU A 139 0.48 2.71 14.65
N ALA A 140 0.55 2.80 13.34
CA ALA A 140 1.05 1.75 12.47
C ALA A 140 2.28 2.26 11.68
N PRO A 141 3.51 2.04 12.19
CA PRO A 141 4.72 2.63 11.64
C PRO A 141 5.10 2.09 10.26
N THR A 142 4.61 0.92 9.89
CA THR A 142 4.85 0.30 8.57
C THR A 142 3.97 0.88 7.45
N GLY A 143 3.01 1.73 7.76
CA GLY A 143 2.28 2.50 6.76
C GLY A 143 3.18 3.48 6.01
N GLY A 144 2.79 3.87 4.81
CA GLY A 144 3.57 4.82 4.02
C GLY A 144 2.79 5.46 2.90
N ILE A 145 3.44 6.32 2.14
CA ILE A 145 2.92 6.94 0.92
C ILE A 145 3.85 6.68 -0.25
N VAL A 146 3.30 6.52 -1.44
CA VAL A 146 4.03 6.18 -2.66
C VAL A 146 3.61 7.08 -3.83
N GLY A 147 4.52 7.39 -4.73
CA GLY A 147 4.19 7.99 -6.02
C GLY A 147 3.41 6.99 -6.89
N VAL A 148 2.07 7.10 -6.92
CA VAL A 148 1.21 6.10 -7.58
C VAL A 148 1.34 6.10 -9.10
N TYR A 149 1.55 7.27 -9.69
CA TYR A 149 1.80 7.41 -11.12
C TYR A 149 3.15 6.80 -11.48
N GLU A 150 4.18 7.25 -10.78
CA GLU A 150 5.55 6.81 -10.98
C GLU A 150 5.67 5.30 -10.80
N LEU A 151 5.00 4.73 -9.79
CA LEU A 151 5.03 3.29 -9.57
C LEU A 151 4.44 2.50 -10.75
N THR A 152 3.32 2.97 -11.29
CA THR A 152 2.66 2.30 -12.41
C THR A 152 3.47 2.46 -13.70
N ILE A 153 3.90 3.69 -14.01
CA ILE A 153 4.68 4.01 -15.21
C ILE A 153 6.02 3.26 -15.19
N SER A 154 6.80 3.40 -14.11
CA SER A 154 8.11 2.75 -13.99
C SER A 154 8.02 1.22 -14.02
N SER A 155 6.90 0.64 -13.55
CA SER A 155 6.67 -0.80 -13.66
C SER A 155 6.50 -1.24 -15.12
N VAL A 156 5.75 -0.47 -15.93
CA VAL A 156 5.57 -0.75 -17.36
C VAL A 156 6.87 -0.51 -18.12
N GLU A 157 7.54 0.62 -17.90
CA GLU A 157 8.82 0.93 -18.55
C GLU A 157 9.89 -0.13 -18.24
N ASN A 158 9.97 -0.56 -16.99
CA ASN A 158 10.89 -1.64 -16.61
C ASN A 158 10.56 -2.94 -17.35
N ALA A 159 9.27 -3.29 -17.52
CA ALA A 159 8.87 -4.47 -18.28
C ALA A 159 9.26 -4.34 -19.75
N LEU A 160 8.99 -3.19 -20.38
CA LEU A 160 9.38 -2.92 -21.78
C LEU A 160 10.90 -3.02 -21.99
N CYS A 161 11.70 -2.49 -21.07
CA CYS A 161 13.16 -2.60 -21.12
C CYS A 161 13.67 -4.04 -20.98
N ASN A 162 12.87 -4.94 -20.42
CA ASN A 162 13.19 -6.36 -20.23
C ASN A 162 12.52 -7.30 -21.25
N GLY A 163 12.05 -6.77 -22.38
CA GLY A 163 11.55 -7.55 -23.50
C GLY A 163 10.04 -7.84 -23.50
N GLY A 164 9.29 -7.07 -22.73
CA GLY A 164 7.83 -7.09 -22.77
C GLY A 164 7.24 -6.33 -23.94
#